data_c39504db637a1554777b110f8358995a
#
_entry.id   c39504db637a1554777b110f8358995a
#
_cell.length_a   1.000
_cell.length_b   1.000
_cell.length_c   1.000
_cell.angle_alpha   90.00
_cell.angle_beta   90.00
_cell.angle_gamma   90.00
#
_symmetry.space_group_name_H-M   'P 1'
#
loop_
_entity.id
_entity.type
_entity.pdbx_description
1 polymer ?
#
loop_
_entity_poly.entity_id
_entity_poly.type
_entity_poly.pdbx_seq_one_letter_code
_entity_poly.pdbx_strand_id
1 'polypeptide(L)' 'MTSAATTHDKISAEEGRALLDEAARHWLRISREEFIAAWDAGRYRDDESLAVQQVAMLLPFGRE' A
#
# COMPACT_ATOMS: atom_id res chain seq x y z
N MET A 1 6.25 24.49 16.52
CA MET A 1 6.99 23.43 16.54
C MET A 1 6.35 22.17 16.98
N THR A 2 5.74 22.20 18.02
CA THR A 2 5.14 21.01 18.51
C THR A 2 4.04 20.48 17.63
N SER A 3 3.37 21.35 16.92
CA SER A 3 2.31 20.87 16.07
C SER A 3 2.83 19.98 14.97
N ALA A 4 4.05 20.18 14.58
CA ALA A 4 4.62 19.31 13.56
C ALA A 4 4.72 17.88 14.03
N ALA A 5 5.01 17.70 15.30
CA ALA A 5 5.13 16.35 15.82
C ALA A 5 3.78 15.64 15.78
N THR A 6 2.72 16.38 15.97
CA THR A 6 1.40 15.77 15.98
C THR A 6 1.04 15.18 14.64
N THR A 7 1.41 15.85 13.58
CA THR A 7 1.05 15.37 12.25
C THR A 7 1.84 14.15 11.83
N HIS A 8 2.94 13.88 12.51
CA HIS A 8 3.74 12.74 12.13
C HIS A 8 3.16 11.42 12.58
N ASP A 9 2.17 11.46 13.42
CA ASP A 9 1.58 10.23 13.90
C ASP A 9 0.69 9.56 12.87
N LYS A 10 0.34 10.29 11.82
CA LYS A 10 -0.56 9.77 10.82
C LYS A 10 -0.02 10.02 9.44
N ILE A 11 -0.23 9.06 8.59
CA ILE A 11 0.07 9.21 7.18
C ILE A 11 -1.18 9.75 6.51
N SER A 12 -1.04 10.81 5.73
CA SER A 12 -2.18 11.34 5.02
C SER A 12 -2.64 10.32 3.96
N ALA A 13 -3.89 10.46 3.52
CA ALA A 13 -4.41 9.56 2.51
C ALA A 13 -3.55 9.61 1.25
N GLU A 14 -3.13 10.80 0.88
CA GLU A 14 -2.31 10.96 -0.31
C GLU A 14 -0.97 10.26 -0.15
N GLU A 15 -0.35 10.40 1.00
CA GLU A 15 0.92 9.74 1.25
C GLU A 15 0.76 8.24 1.30
N GLY A 16 -0.33 7.76 1.88
CA GLY A 16 -0.58 6.34 1.92
C GLY A 16 -0.74 5.75 0.53
N ARG A 17 -1.46 6.45 -0.33
CA ARG A 17 -1.63 5.98 -1.70
C ARG A 17 -0.30 5.95 -2.45
N ALA A 18 0.52 6.95 -2.22
CA ALA A 18 1.84 7.00 -2.85
C ALA A 18 2.72 5.86 -2.37
N LEU A 19 2.68 5.57 -1.08
CA LEU A 19 3.47 4.47 -0.53
C LEU A 19 3.03 3.14 -1.11
N LEU A 20 1.73 2.93 -1.19
CA LEU A 20 1.22 1.68 -1.74
C LEU A 20 1.58 1.53 -3.21
N ASP A 21 1.46 2.62 -3.97
CA ASP A 21 1.82 2.57 -5.38
C ASP A 21 3.31 2.26 -5.55
N GLU A 22 4.12 2.92 -4.76
CA GLU A 22 5.56 2.72 -4.86
C GLU A 22 5.93 1.28 -4.51
N ALA A 23 5.33 0.74 -3.47
CA ALA A 23 5.62 -0.64 -3.07
C ALA A 23 5.15 -1.63 -4.12
N ALA A 24 3.97 -1.40 -4.70
CA ALA A 24 3.46 -2.29 -5.72
C ALA A 24 4.38 -2.32 -6.92
N ARG A 25 4.88 -1.15 -7.32
CA ARG A 25 5.79 -1.09 -8.45
C ARG A 25 7.14 -1.71 -8.13
N HIS A 26 7.61 -1.51 -6.91
CA HIS A 26 8.90 -2.05 -6.51
C HIS A 26 8.87 -3.58 -6.38
N TRP A 27 7.86 -4.09 -5.70
CA TRP A 27 7.81 -5.50 -5.39
C TRP A 27 7.17 -6.33 -6.48
N LEU A 28 6.14 -5.80 -7.14
CA LEU A 28 5.34 -6.57 -8.08
C LEU A 28 5.34 -5.99 -9.48
N ARG A 29 5.92 -4.83 -9.69
CA ARG A 29 6.01 -4.19 -11.00
C ARG A 29 4.65 -3.84 -11.57
N ILE A 30 3.70 -3.51 -10.71
CA ILE A 30 2.37 -3.11 -11.13
C ILE A 30 1.98 -1.85 -10.37
N SER A 31 0.94 -1.17 -10.85
CA SER A 31 0.46 0.03 -10.20
C SER A 31 -0.37 -0.31 -8.97
N ARG A 32 -0.59 0.72 -8.15
CA ARG A 32 -1.48 0.58 -7.00
C ARG A 32 -2.87 0.09 -7.44
N GLU A 33 -3.40 0.68 -8.49
CA GLU A 33 -4.73 0.31 -8.97
C GLU A 33 -4.77 -1.14 -9.43
N GLU A 34 -3.72 -1.55 -10.11
CA GLU A 34 -3.65 -2.94 -10.56
C GLU A 34 -3.55 -3.89 -9.38
N PHE A 35 -2.80 -3.51 -8.37
CA PHE A 35 -2.68 -4.36 -7.20
C PHE A 35 -4.01 -4.49 -6.47
N ILE A 36 -4.69 -3.37 -6.28
CA ILE A 36 -5.98 -3.40 -5.56
C ILE A 36 -7.00 -4.22 -6.34
N ALA A 37 -7.04 -4.06 -7.65
CA ALA A 37 -7.97 -4.83 -8.46
C ALA A 37 -7.70 -6.33 -8.36
N ALA A 38 -6.43 -6.70 -8.40
CA ALA A 38 -6.06 -8.11 -8.29
C ALA A 38 -6.37 -8.64 -6.89
N TRP A 39 -6.10 -7.83 -5.88
CA TRP A 39 -6.39 -8.21 -4.51
C TRP A 39 -7.88 -8.46 -4.32
N ASP A 40 -8.71 -7.55 -4.80
CA ASP A 40 -10.14 -7.67 -4.65
C ASP A 40 -10.69 -8.83 -5.46
N ALA A 41 -10.02 -9.17 -6.55
CA ALA A 41 -10.44 -10.31 -7.37
C ALA A 41 -10.01 -11.65 -6.78
N GLY A 42 -9.29 -11.62 -5.66
CA GLY A 42 -8.85 -12.84 -5.01
C GLY A 42 -7.63 -13.49 -5.63
N ARG A 43 -6.90 -12.76 -6.47
CA ARG A 43 -5.75 -13.35 -7.15
C ARG A 43 -4.62 -13.69 -6.20
N TYR A 44 -4.54 -12.99 -5.08
CA TYR A 44 -3.47 -13.22 -4.11
C TYR A 44 -3.93 -14.02 -2.90
N ARG A 45 -5.10 -14.62 -3.00
CA ARG A 45 -5.68 -15.30 -1.84
C ARG A 45 -4.75 -16.38 -1.28
N ASP A 46 -4.16 -17.16 -2.15
CA ASP A 46 -3.27 -18.23 -1.73
C ASP A 46 -1.80 -17.92 -1.95
N ASP A 47 -1.51 -16.66 -2.24
CA ASP A 47 -0.14 -16.25 -2.52
C ASP A 47 0.55 -15.84 -1.22
N GLU A 48 1.57 -16.60 -0.84
CA GLU A 48 2.31 -16.34 0.39
C GLU A 48 3.68 -15.73 0.12
N SER A 49 3.88 -15.20 -1.06
CA SER A 49 5.17 -14.62 -1.39
C SER A 49 5.44 -13.39 -0.54
N LEU A 50 6.71 -13.16 -0.26
CA LEU A 50 7.11 -11.99 0.50
C LEU A 50 6.71 -10.71 -0.23
N ALA A 51 6.83 -10.70 -1.54
CA ALA A 51 6.51 -9.51 -2.32
C ALA A 51 5.06 -9.09 -2.11
N VAL A 52 4.13 -10.04 -2.21
CA VAL A 52 2.72 -9.71 -2.02
C VAL A 52 2.46 -9.27 -0.59
N GLN A 53 3.08 -9.93 0.37
CA GLN A 53 2.87 -9.57 1.77
C GLN A 53 3.37 -8.16 2.07
N GLN A 54 4.51 -7.79 1.50
CA GLN A 54 5.05 -6.45 1.72
C GLN A 54 4.12 -5.37 1.19
N VAL A 55 3.54 -5.61 0.03
CA VAL A 55 2.62 -4.63 -0.54
C VAL A 55 1.31 -4.63 0.23
N ALA A 56 0.82 -5.81 0.60
CA ALA A 56 -0.46 -5.91 1.30
C ALA A 56 -0.45 -5.20 2.64
N MET A 57 0.70 -5.13 3.30
CA MET A 57 0.80 -4.43 4.57
C MET A 57 0.43 -2.97 4.45
N LEU A 58 0.54 -2.41 3.26
CA LEU A 58 0.24 -1.00 3.06
C LEU A 58 -1.19 -0.74 2.59
N LEU A 59 -1.96 -1.79 2.38
CA LEU A 59 -3.35 -1.61 1.95
C LEU A 59 -4.17 -0.72 2.89
N PRO A 60 -4.06 -0.89 4.22
CA PRO A 60 -4.85 -0.02 5.10
C PRO A 60 -4.52 1.45 4.96
N PHE A 61 -3.32 1.77 4.49
CA PHE A 61 -2.90 3.16 4.37
C PHE A 61 -3.15 3.73 2.98
N GLY A 62 -3.16 2.89 1.96
CA GLY A 62 -3.20 3.38 0.59
C GLY A 62 -4.37 2.91 -0.23
N ARG A 63 -5.29 2.14 0.35
CA ARG A 63 -6.40 1.61 -0.42
C ARG A 63 -7.40 2.70 -0.82
N GLU A 64 -7.61 3.66 0.05
CA GLU A 64 -8.52 4.76 -0.25
C GLU A 64 -7.78 5.93 -0.90
#